data_388adcce7028e13149b2dc91659ac44d
#
_entry.id   388adcce7028e13149b2dc91659ac44d
#
_cell.length_a   1.000
_cell.length_b   1.000
_cell.length_c   1.000
_cell.angle_alpha   90.00
_cell.angle_beta   90.00
_cell.angle_gamma   90.00
#
_symmetry.space_group_name_H-M   'P 1'
#
loop_
_entity.id
_entity.type
_entity.pdbx_description
1 polymer ?
#
loop_
_entity_poly.entity_id
_entity_poly.type
_entity_poly.pdbx_seq_one_letter_code
_entity_poly.pdbx_strand_id
1 'polypeptide(L)'
;MAKTKEMDLTTGDSFRSLLKFSIPIILGNLFQLFYTLADSVIVGKTLGTEALAAVGATTIIIYFVFCFINGFTSGFGICLGQRFGARNESGMRKSIAASTVLSIGFTVVLTVVCCLLARPILRWMQIPGDIFAQAYDYMIVVLLGTGATIFYNMISNILRALGDSKTPLYFLVFSSLFNIVLDILFLVPFKMGVAGAAWATILAQFLSGLLSLVVGWRIFPVLHLNKKDFSHLKQTMVIHLKTGFPMGFQMSVMCIGQLAMQTVVNSLGTAAVAGYTAATKADQLAVLVNNAMMTSISNYVAQNFGAGNKERIRAGVRAGLFQLEMMNVVMCAAMLLLRHPIVRMFLTDPSAEIYQYSDGYLLGVAPFYFILGLLAVYRSAIQSMQNGKVPFAACMIELLMRIVATVVLSHMLGYAAVCIASPMAWFGACVLLIPAYYYMMRSKLFKTDRITC
;
A
#
# COMPACT_ATOMS: atom_id res chain seq x y z
N MET A 1 19.36 -25.74 -5.45
CA MET A 1 18.67 -24.46 -5.22
C MET A 1 19.67 -23.34 -5.50
N ALA A 2 19.42 -22.52 -6.55
CA ALA A 2 20.29 -21.40 -6.87
C ALA A 2 20.31 -20.45 -5.68
N LYS A 3 21.51 -20.09 -5.19
CA LYS A 3 21.71 -19.01 -4.23
C LYS A 3 21.06 -17.77 -4.84
N THR A 4 19.89 -17.37 -4.34
CA THR A 4 19.33 -16.05 -4.63
C THR A 4 20.34 -15.06 -4.07
N LYS A 5 21.13 -14.47 -4.98
CA LYS A 5 22.15 -13.50 -4.64
C LYS A 5 21.42 -12.30 -4.05
N GLU A 6 21.64 -12.02 -2.78
CA GLU A 6 21.18 -10.81 -2.09
C GLU A 6 21.41 -9.61 -2.99
N MET A 7 20.38 -8.84 -3.28
CA MET A 7 20.55 -7.64 -4.10
C MET A 7 20.99 -6.51 -3.17
N ASP A 8 22.29 -6.33 -3.05
CA ASP A 8 22.87 -5.19 -2.34
C ASP A 8 22.63 -3.91 -3.15
N LEU A 9 21.65 -3.11 -2.71
CA LEU A 9 21.30 -1.86 -3.37
C LEU A 9 22.36 -0.75 -3.13
N THR A 10 23.35 -1.00 -2.28
CA THR A 10 24.45 -0.06 -2.03
C THR A 10 25.56 -0.17 -3.08
N THR A 11 25.51 -1.17 -3.98
CA THR A 11 26.54 -1.42 -5.00
C THR A 11 25.94 -1.46 -6.41
N GLY A 12 26.78 -1.44 -7.43
CA GLY A 12 26.36 -1.54 -8.83
C GLY A 12 25.70 -0.29 -9.41
N ASP A 13 25.13 -0.42 -10.61
CA ASP A 13 24.41 0.67 -11.28
C ASP A 13 23.04 0.90 -10.65
N SER A 14 22.71 2.15 -10.31
CA SER A 14 21.50 2.56 -9.61
C SER A 14 20.24 2.28 -10.42
N PHE A 15 20.28 2.53 -11.73
CA PHE A 15 19.13 2.35 -12.61
C PHE A 15 18.75 0.87 -12.74
N ARG A 16 19.75 0.02 -13.03
CA ARG A 16 19.53 -1.43 -13.18
C ARG A 16 19.13 -2.08 -11.87
N SER A 17 19.70 -1.64 -10.76
CA SER A 17 19.38 -2.17 -9.42
C SER A 17 17.93 -1.86 -9.04
N LEU A 18 17.47 -0.63 -9.22
CA LEU A 18 16.09 -0.22 -8.97
C LEU A 18 15.11 -0.98 -9.87
N LEU A 19 15.40 -1.07 -11.18
CA LEU A 19 14.53 -1.76 -12.12
C LEU A 19 14.38 -3.24 -11.77
N LYS A 20 15.48 -3.94 -11.50
CA LYS A 20 15.45 -5.36 -11.10
C LYS A 20 14.71 -5.58 -9.77
N PHE A 21 14.77 -4.62 -8.87
CA PHE A 21 14.10 -4.71 -7.58
C PHE A 21 12.61 -4.38 -7.66
N SER A 22 12.21 -3.43 -8.53
CA SER A 22 10.83 -2.97 -8.67
C SER A 22 9.94 -3.94 -9.45
N ILE A 23 10.47 -4.61 -10.48
CA ILE A 23 9.68 -5.55 -11.30
C ILE A 23 8.94 -6.61 -10.47
N PRO A 24 9.59 -7.34 -9.54
CA PRO A 24 8.88 -8.30 -8.71
C PRO A 24 7.79 -7.67 -7.84
N ILE A 25 7.98 -6.44 -7.37
CA ILE A 25 6.99 -5.73 -6.55
C ILE A 25 5.79 -5.31 -7.39
N ILE A 26 6.03 -4.78 -8.60
CA ILE A 26 4.96 -4.43 -9.57
C ILE A 26 4.13 -5.68 -9.90
N LEU A 27 4.80 -6.79 -10.26
CA LEU A 27 4.12 -8.05 -10.56
C LEU A 27 3.33 -8.56 -9.36
N GLY A 28 3.89 -8.50 -8.15
CA GLY A 28 3.20 -8.89 -6.92
C GLY A 28 1.92 -8.10 -6.70
N ASN A 29 1.98 -6.79 -6.85
CA ASN A 29 0.83 -5.92 -6.71
C ASN A 29 -0.24 -6.19 -7.78
N LEU A 30 0.16 -6.48 -9.03
CA LEU A 30 -0.76 -6.89 -10.09
C LEU A 30 -1.46 -8.21 -9.78
N PHE A 31 -0.72 -9.22 -9.32
CA PHE A 31 -1.31 -10.48 -8.88
C PHE A 31 -2.28 -10.28 -7.71
N GLN A 32 -1.96 -9.39 -6.78
CA GLN A 32 -2.84 -9.04 -5.66
C GLN A 32 -4.16 -8.42 -6.16
N LEU A 33 -4.11 -7.55 -7.16
CA LEU A 33 -5.32 -6.98 -7.76
C LEU A 33 -6.17 -8.07 -8.42
N PHE A 34 -5.56 -8.96 -9.20
CA PHE A 34 -6.29 -10.03 -9.88
C PHE A 34 -6.96 -11.01 -8.92
N TYR A 35 -6.28 -11.43 -7.84
CA TYR A 35 -6.92 -12.35 -6.91
C TYR A 35 -8.06 -11.68 -6.13
N THR A 36 -7.96 -10.39 -5.79
CA THR A 36 -9.05 -9.66 -5.14
C THR A 36 -10.30 -9.57 -6.05
N LEU A 37 -10.08 -9.42 -7.36
CA LEU A 37 -11.17 -9.46 -8.33
C LEU A 37 -11.77 -10.87 -8.43
N ALA A 38 -10.93 -11.92 -8.47
CA ALA A 38 -11.37 -13.31 -8.51
C ALA A 38 -12.21 -13.68 -7.28
N ASP A 39 -11.76 -13.31 -6.08
CA ASP A 39 -12.48 -13.50 -4.82
C ASP A 39 -13.88 -12.87 -4.87
N SER A 40 -13.97 -11.61 -5.31
CA SER A 40 -15.26 -10.92 -5.46
C SER A 40 -16.20 -11.62 -6.45
N VAL A 41 -15.67 -12.15 -7.55
CA VAL A 41 -16.44 -12.92 -8.55
C VAL A 41 -16.91 -14.25 -7.95
N ILE A 42 -16.07 -14.96 -7.21
CA ILE A 42 -16.41 -16.23 -6.57
C ILE A 42 -17.51 -16.02 -5.55
N VAL A 43 -17.36 -15.04 -4.63
CA VAL A 43 -18.38 -14.70 -3.64
C VAL A 43 -19.72 -14.34 -4.30
N GLY A 44 -19.70 -13.47 -5.32
CA GLY A 44 -20.92 -13.04 -6.02
C GLY A 44 -21.63 -14.17 -6.74
N LYS A 45 -20.90 -15.10 -7.37
CA LYS A 45 -21.48 -16.25 -8.09
C LYS A 45 -21.96 -17.37 -7.18
N THR A 46 -21.32 -17.57 -6.01
CA THR A 46 -21.63 -18.69 -5.11
C THR A 46 -22.65 -18.33 -4.05
N LEU A 47 -22.58 -17.12 -3.49
CA LEU A 47 -23.41 -16.68 -2.37
C LEU A 47 -24.51 -15.68 -2.76
N GLY A 48 -24.45 -15.16 -4.00
CA GLY A 48 -25.46 -14.23 -4.51
C GLY A 48 -25.18 -12.76 -4.20
N THR A 49 -26.14 -11.91 -4.58
CA THR A 49 -26.00 -10.43 -4.55
C THR A 49 -26.00 -9.86 -3.14
N GLU A 50 -26.76 -10.44 -2.21
CA GLU A 50 -26.82 -9.98 -0.81
C GLU A 50 -25.47 -10.16 -0.11
N ALA A 51 -24.84 -11.32 -0.28
CA ALA A 51 -23.51 -11.60 0.27
C ALA A 51 -22.45 -10.67 -0.32
N LEU A 52 -22.50 -10.42 -1.64
CA LEU A 52 -21.59 -9.47 -2.30
C LEU A 52 -21.80 -8.04 -1.78
N ALA A 53 -23.04 -7.64 -1.55
CA ALA A 53 -23.37 -6.35 -0.96
C ALA A 53 -22.85 -6.22 0.48
N ALA A 54 -22.98 -7.28 1.29
CA ALA A 54 -22.47 -7.33 2.66
C ALA A 54 -20.94 -7.18 2.70
N VAL A 55 -20.21 -7.94 1.87
CA VAL A 55 -18.77 -7.82 1.73
C VAL A 55 -18.38 -6.43 1.24
N GLY A 56 -19.05 -5.92 0.21
CA GLY A 56 -18.80 -4.58 -0.34
C GLY A 56 -18.97 -3.46 0.68
N ALA A 57 -20.03 -3.54 1.51
CA ALA A 57 -20.30 -2.54 2.55
C ALA A 57 -19.20 -2.46 3.63
N THR A 58 -18.51 -3.56 3.92
CA THR A 58 -17.41 -3.60 4.91
C THR A 58 -16.05 -3.25 4.33
N THR A 59 -15.89 -3.29 3.00
CA THR A 59 -14.61 -3.14 2.32
C THR A 59 -13.90 -1.85 2.68
N ILE A 60 -14.60 -0.74 2.83
CA ILE A 60 -14.03 0.57 3.15
C ILE A 60 -13.31 0.55 4.49
N ILE A 61 -13.93 -0.04 5.53
CA ILE A 61 -13.37 -0.11 6.87
C ILE A 61 -12.14 -1.02 6.89
N ILE A 62 -12.29 -2.20 6.27
CA ILE A 62 -11.20 -3.18 6.16
C ILE A 62 -10.02 -2.57 5.42
N TYR A 63 -10.27 -1.84 4.32
CA TYR A 63 -9.24 -1.17 3.55
C TYR A 63 -8.52 -0.09 4.39
N PHE A 64 -9.26 0.70 5.17
CA PHE A 64 -8.69 1.69 6.08
C PHE A 64 -7.72 1.05 7.10
N VAL A 65 -8.14 -0.07 7.72
CA VAL A 65 -7.31 -0.83 8.66
C VAL A 65 -6.07 -1.40 7.97
N PHE A 66 -6.25 -1.98 6.78
CA PHE A 66 -5.14 -2.57 6.01
C PHE A 66 -4.15 -1.52 5.50
N CYS A 67 -4.61 -0.34 5.14
CA CYS A 67 -3.74 0.80 4.80
C CYS A 67 -2.85 1.17 5.99
N PHE A 68 -3.42 1.23 7.20
CA PHE A 68 -2.63 1.49 8.41
C PHE A 68 -1.58 0.41 8.64
N ILE A 69 -1.97 -0.88 8.59
CA ILE A 69 -1.06 -2.02 8.77
C ILE A 69 0.09 -1.96 7.77
N ASN A 70 -0.21 -1.69 6.50
CA ASN A 70 0.79 -1.62 5.44
C ASN A 70 1.80 -0.49 5.69
N GLY A 71 1.32 0.73 5.97
CA GLY A 71 2.20 1.87 6.29
C GLY A 71 3.04 1.62 7.54
N PHE A 72 2.42 1.10 8.60
CA PHE A 72 3.09 0.82 9.88
C PHE A 72 4.23 -0.20 9.73
N THR A 73 3.97 -1.32 9.06
CA THR A 73 4.98 -2.36 8.83
C THR A 73 6.05 -1.94 7.83
N SER A 74 5.73 -1.10 6.83
CA SER A 74 6.69 -0.55 5.89
C SER A 74 7.74 0.32 6.58
N GLY A 75 7.34 1.07 7.62
CA GLY A 75 8.27 1.83 8.45
C GLY A 75 9.33 0.96 9.11
N PHE A 76 8.99 -0.26 9.50
CA PHE A 76 9.96 -1.21 10.07
C PHE A 76 10.99 -1.68 9.03
N GLY A 77 10.55 -1.86 7.78
CA GLY A 77 11.44 -2.17 6.65
C GLY A 77 12.48 -1.07 6.42
N ILE A 78 12.10 0.21 6.54
CA ILE A 78 13.03 1.33 6.43
C ILE A 78 14.12 1.26 7.50
N CYS A 79 13.71 1.07 8.77
CA CYS A 79 14.66 0.98 9.88
C CYS A 79 15.65 -0.19 9.71
N LEU A 80 15.17 -1.33 9.24
CA LEU A 80 16.01 -2.50 8.97
C LEU A 80 16.93 -2.25 7.77
N GLY A 81 16.41 -1.68 6.66
CA GLY A 81 17.18 -1.37 5.46
C GLY A 81 18.36 -0.43 5.74
N GLN A 82 18.18 0.54 6.63
CA GLN A 82 19.28 1.42 7.08
C GLN A 82 20.38 0.64 7.80
N ARG A 83 20.02 -0.27 8.71
CA ARG A 83 20.98 -1.12 9.42
C ARG A 83 21.69 -2.11 8.50
N PHE A 84 20.96 -2.61 7.51
CA PHE A 84 21.53 -3.44 6.45
C PHE A 84 22.59 -2.65 5.65
N GLY A 85 22.27 -1.45 5.21
CA GLY A 85 23.20 -0.57 4.52
C GLY A 85 24.44 -0.18 5.35
N ALA A 86 24.26 0.03 6.65
CA ALA A 86 25.31 0.28 7.61
C ALA A 86 26.18 -0.95 7.94
N ARG A 87 25.85 -2.13 7.39
CA ARG A 87 26.52 -3.41 7.71
C ARG A 87 26.50 -3.75 9.22
N ASN A 88 25.51 -3.25 9.96
CA ASN A 88 25.38 -3.47 11.40
C ASN A 88 24.52 -4.70 11.67
N GLU A 89 25.13 -5.89 11.72
CA GLU A 89 24.43 -7.16 11.91
C GLU A 89 23.69 -7.22 13.26
N SER A 90 24.32 -6.77 14.35
CA SER A 90 23.67 -6.70 15.66
C SER A 90 22.46 -5.77 15.65
N GLY A 91 22.59 -4.61 15.00
CA GLY A 91 21.49 -3.68 14.77
C GLY A 91 20.35 -4.30 13.95
N MET A 92 20.66 -5.05 12.89
CA MET A 92 19.65 -5.76 12.09
C MET A 92 18.87 -6.77 12.93
N ARG A 93 19.55 -7.62 13.71
CA ARG A 93 18.90 -8.61 14.62
C ARG A 93 17.98 -7.91 15.62
N LYS A 94 18.45 -6.84 16.27
CA LYS A 94 17.62 -6.03 17.19
C LYS A 94 16.44 -5.37 16.47
N SER A 95 16.61 -4.92 15.20
CA SER A 95 15.51 -4.37 14.42
C SER A 95 14.44 -5.41 14.13
N ILE A 96 14.83 -6.61 13.75
CA ILE A 96 13.90 -7.72 13.49
C ILE A 96 13.18 -8.12 14.77
N ALA A 97 13.91 -8.25 15.90
CA ALA A 97 13.32 -8.55 17.21
C ALA A 97 12.32 -7.47 17.65
N ALA A 98 12.67 -6.18 17.50
CA ALA A 98 11.78 -5.07 17.80
C ALA A 98 10.53 -5.07 16.91
N SER A 99 10.68 -5.31 15.59
CA SER A 99 9.57 -5.44 14.65
C SER A 99 8.63 -6.57 15.03
N THR A 100 9.18 -7.72 15.46
CA THR A 100 8.38 -8.87 15.90
C THR A 100 7.57 -8.53 17.15
N VAL A 101 8.21 -7.97 18.19
CA VAL A 101 7.53 -7.60 19.44
C VAL A 101 6.45 -6.56 19.18
N LEU A 102 6.77 -5.52 18.40
CA LEU A 102 5.81 -4.47 18.06
C LEU A 102 4.65 -5.01 17.22
N SER A 103 4.91 -5.89 16.26
CA SER A 103 3.86 -6.51 15.44
C SER A 103 2.92 -7.37 16.27
N ILE A 104 3.43 -8.16 17.23
CA ILE A 104 2.60 -8.96 18.14
C ILE A 104 1.75 -8.04 19.02
N GLY A 105 2.36 -7.05 19.67
CA GLY A 105 1.65 -6.10 20.52
C GLY A 105 0.59 -5.30 19.74
N PHE A 106 0.94 -4.85 18.54
CA PHE A 106 0.03 -4.12 17.66
C PHE A 106 -1.12 -5.03 17.17
N THR A 107 -0.84 -6.28 16.84
CA THR A 107 -1.88 -7.27 16.48
C THR A 107 -2.92 -7.40 17.60
N VAL A 108 -2.48 -7.60 18.83
CA VAL A 108 -3.39 -7.75 19.97
C VAL A 108 -4.24 -6.49 20.15
N VAL A 109 -3.61 -5.32 20.20
CA VAL A 109 -4.32 -4.05 20.40
C VAL A 109 -5.30 -3.77 19.26
N LEU A 110 -4.83 -3.89 18.00
CA LEU A 110 -5.66 -3.60 16.83
C LEU A 110 -6.85 -4.57 16.73
N THR A 111 -6.61 -5.87 16.90
CA THR A 111 -7.67 -6.88 16.85
C THR A 111 -8.73 -6.60 17.92
N VAL A 112 -8.32 -6.39 19.17
CA VAL A 112 -9.26 -6.12 20.27
C VAL A 112 -10.07 -4.85 19.99
N VAL A 113 -9.41 -3.73 19.65
CA VAL A 113 -10.08 -2.45 19.38
C VAL A 113 -11.04 -2.58 18.19
N CYS A 114 -10.58 -3.16 17.08
CA CYS A 114 -11.41 -3.31 15.88
C CYS A 114 -12.60 -4.25 16.12
N CYS A 115 -12.42 -5.37 16.81
CA CYS A 115 -13.53 -6.28 17.13
C CYS A 115 -14.56 -5.65 18.05
N LEU A 116 -14.14 -4.87 19.05
CA LEU A 116 -15.07 -4.14 19.94
C LEU A 116 -15.84 -3.06 19.18
N LEU A 117 -15.21 -2.40 18.23
CA LEU A 117 -15.82 -1.33 17.44
C LEU A 117 -16.60 -1.82 16.21
N ALA A 118 -16.48 -3.10 15.81
CA ALA A 118 -17.10 -3.63 14.59
C ALA A 118 -18.61 -3.37 14.53
N ARG A 119 -19.36 -3.77 15.55
CA ARG A 119 -20.82 -3.54 15.61
C ARG A 119 -21.21 -2.06 15.65
N PRO A 120 -20.63 -1.21 16.55
CA PRO A 120 -20.86 0.23 16.54
C PRO A 120 -20.62 0.88 15.18
N ILE A 121 -19.52 0.53 14.52
CA ILE A 121 -19.16 1.11 13.21
C ILE A 121 -20.19 0.73 12.14
N LEU A 122 -20.59 -0.56 12.04
CA LEU A 122 -21.59 -1.01 11.06
C LEU A 122 -22.95 -0.33 11.30
N ARG A 123 -23.35 -0.10 12.56
CA ARG A 123 -24.57 0.65 12.90
C ARG A 123 -24.44 2.13 12.49
N TRP A 124 -23.29 2.75 12.77
CA TRP A 124 -23.06 4.13 12.38
C TRP A 124 -23.07 4.32 10.87
N MET A 125 -22.60 3.31 10.11
CA MET A 125 -22.68 3.28 8.65
C MET A 125 -24.09 3.02 8.11
N GLN A 126 -25.07 2.77 8.97
CA GLN A 126 -26.47 2.49 8.59
C GLN A 126 -26.60 1.32 7.61
N ILE A 127 -25.82 0.25 7.83
CA ILE A 127 -25.92 -0.97 7.02
C ILE A 127 -27.34 -1.53 7.12
N PRO A 128 -28.00 -1.84 5.98
CA PRO A 128 -29.33 -2.42 5.97
C PRO A 128 -29.46 -3.70 6.81
N GLY A 129 -30.59 -3.86 7.51
CA GLY A 129 -30.78 -4.95 8.46
C GLY A 129 -30.73 -6.35 7.86
N ASP A 130 -31.14 -6.49 6.60
CA ASP A 130 -31.12 -7.73 5.82
C ASP A 130 -29.71 -8.29 5.59
N ILE A 131 -28.71 -7.40 5.35
CA ILE A 131 -27.32 -7.80 5.12
C ILE A 131 -26.42 -7.59 6.35
N PHE A 132 -26.94 -7.01 7.46
CA PHE A 132 -26.13 -6.65 8.62
C PHE A 132 -25.43 -7.86 9.26
N ALA A 133 -26.11 -8.98 9.39
CA ALA A 133 -25.53 -10.19 9.98
C ALA A 133 -24.35 -10.71 9.13
N GLN A 134 -24.53 -10.80 7.83
CA GLN A 134 -23.48 -11.24 6.91
C GLN A 134 -22.29 -10.26 6.88
N ALA A 135 -22.56 -8.95 6.88
CA ALA A 135 -21.54 -7.92 6.94
C ALA A 135 -20.73 -8.02 8.24
N TYR A 136 -21.39 -8.25 9.37
CA TYR A 136 -20.72 -8.43 10.66
C TYR A 136 -19.88 -9.71 10.67
N ASP A 137 -20.42 -10.84 10.22
CA ASP A 137 -19.72 -12.14 10.20
C ASP A 137 -18.47 -12.08 9.31
N TYR A 138 -18.56 -11.46 8.14
CA TYR A 138 -17.39 -11.25 7.29
C TYR A 138 -16.34 -10.34 7.95
N MET A 139 -16.80 -9.17 8.43
CA MET A 139 -15.91 -8.17 9.02
C MET A 139 -15.20 -8.69 10.26
N ILE A 140 -15.92 -9.37 11.17
CA ILE A 140 -15.32 -9.86 12.41
C ILE A 140 -14.25 -10.92 12.15
N VAL A 141 -14.46 -11.81 11.18
CA VAL A 141 -13.46 -12.82 10.81
C VAL A 141 -12.22 -12.13 10.22
N VAL A 142 -12.37 -11.16 9.31
CA VAL A 142 -11.25 -10.43 8.74
C VAL A 142 -10.46 -9.68 9.83
N LEU A 143 -11.16 -9.04 10.78
CA LEU A 143 -10.53 -8.31 11.87
C LEU A 143 -9.81 -9.24 12.86
N LEU A 144 -10.36 -10.42 13.15
CA LEU A 144 -9.64 -11.46 13.92
C LEU A 144 -8.39 -11.94 13.19
N GLY A 145 -8.43 -11.96 11.85
CA GLY A 145 -7.32 -12.34 10.99
C GLY A 145 -6.27 -11.25 10.74
N THR A 146 -6.39 -10.04 11.32
CA THR A 146 -5.43 -8.95 11.12
C THR A 146 -3.99 -9.35 11.49
N GLY A 147 -3.82 -10.28 12.43
CA GLY A 147 -2.51 -10.85 12.78
C GLY A 147 -1.82 -11.54 11.61
N ALA A 148 -2.56 -12.26 10.76
CA ALA A 148 -1.99 -12.88 9.56
C ALA A 148 -1.53 -11.82 8.55
N THR A 149 -2.32 -10.76 8.38
CA THR A 149 -1.98 -9.63 7.51
C THR A 149 -0.73 -8.88 8.01
N ILE A 150 -0.65 -8.59 9.32
CA ILE A 150 0.51 -7.94 9.93
C ILE A 150 1.74 -8.82 9.77
N PHE A 151 1.62 -10.11 10.05
CA PHE A 151 2.70 -11.07 9.92
C PHE A 151 3.24 -11.15 8.49
N TYR A 152 2.36 -11.32 7.49
CA TYR A 152 2.74 -11.35 6.08
C TYR A 152 3.45 -10.04 5.66
N ASN A 153 2.87 -8.88 5.99
CA ASN A 153 3.45 -7.59 5.63
C ASN A 153 4.80 -7.36 6.32
N MET A 154 4.92 -7.71 7.60
CA MET A 154 6.18 -7.61 8.35
C MET A 154 7.29 -8.45 7.69
N ILE A 155 7.04 -9.73 7.42
CA ILE A 155 8.03 -10.62 6.80
C ILE A 155 8.40 -10.13 5.40
N SER A 156 7.41 -9.73 4.59
CA SER A 156 7.65 -9.19 3.25
C SER A 156 8.51 -7.93 3.29
N ASN A 157 8.27 -7.03 4.23
CA ASN A 157 9.07 -5.80 4.37
C ASN A 157 10.49 -6.09 4.90
N ILE A 158 10.65 -7.08 5.80
CA ILE A 158 11.97 -7.55 6.25
C ILE A 158 12.77 -8.10 5.06
N LEU A 159 12.20 -9.00 4.26
CA LEU A 159 12.90 -9.58 3.11
C LEU A 159 13.28 -8.51 2.07
N ARG A 160 12.38 -7.58 1.77
CA ARG A 160 12.66 -6.45 0.88
C ARG A 160 13.78 -5.56 1.43
N ALA A 161 13.80 -5.29 2.73
CA ALA A 161 14.84 -4.50 3.38
C ALA A 161 16.23 -5.18 3.30
N LEU A 162 16.25 -6.52 3.29
CA LEU A 162 17.44 -7.35 3.09
C LEU A 162 17.80 -7.54 1.59
N GLY A 163 17.07 -6.90 0.67
CA GLY A 163 17.35 -6.94 -0.77
C GLY A 163 16.63 -8.05 -1.53
N ASP A 164 15.72 -8.79 -0.91
CA ASP A 164 14.93 -9.84 -1.57
C ASP A 164 13.49 -9.38 -1.86
N SER A 165 13.23 -8.96 -3.08
CA SER A 165 11.89 -8.64 -3.57
C SER A 165 11.18 -9.82 -4.25
N LYS A 166 11.90 -10.93 -4.54
CA LYS A 166 11.37 -12.07 -5.29
C LYS A 166 10.64 -13.07 -4.41
N THR A 167 11.22 -13.40 -3.24
CA THR A 167 10.60 -14.37 -2.33
C THR A 167 9.19 -13.97 -1.91
N PRO A 168 8.91 -12.71 -1.50
CA PRO A 168 7.54 -12.28 -1.24
C PRO A 168 6.61 -12.41 -2.45
N LEU A 169 7.10 -12.15 -3.67
CA LEU A 169 6.32 -12.33 -4.91
C LEU A 169 5.91 -13.79 -5.11
N TYR A 170 6.88 -14.72 -5.03
CA TYR A 170 6.59 -16.14 -5.29
C TYR A 170 5.53 -16.68 -4.34
N PHE A 171 5.62 -16.32 -3.06
CA PHE A 171 4.64 -16.79 -2.08
C PHE A 171 3.33 -16.00 -2.12
N LEU A 172 3.33 -14.77 -2.60
CA LEU A 172 2.09 -14.06 -2.89
C LEU A 172 1.32 -14.72 -4.04
N VAL A 173 2.00 -15.05 -5.14
CA VAL A 173 1.38 -15.78 -6.28
C VAL A 173 0.85 -17.13 -5.82
N PHE A 174 1.66 -17.90 -5.09
CA PHE A 174 1.24 -19.19 -4.55
C PHE A 174 0.00 -19.05 -3.64
N SER A 175 0.02 -18.10 -2.70
CA SER A 175 -1.09 -17.91 -1.79
C SER A 175 -2.35 -17.38 -2.48
N SER A 176 -2.20 -16.61 -3.55
CA SER A 176 -3.35 -16.16 -4.35
C SER A 176 -4.07 -17.32 -5.02
N LEU A 177 -3.32 -18.25 -5.60
CA LEU A 177 -3.89 -19.48 -6.17
C LEU A 177 -4.50 -20.37 -5.07
N PHE A 178 -3.83 -20.49 -3.94
CA PHE A 178 -4.32 -21.25 -2.79
C PHE A 178 -5.59 -20.63 -2.18
N ASN A 179 -5.67 -19.31 -2.12
CA ASN A 179 -6.88 -18.60 -1.70
C ASN A 179 -8.08 -18.96 -2.58
N ILE A 180 -7.95 -18.92 -3.91
CA ILE A 180 -9.03 -19.31 -4.84
C ILE A 180 -9.50 -20.74 -4.57
N VAL A 181 -8.57 -21.67 -4.33
CA VAL A 181 -8.92 -23.06 -3.99
C VAL A 181 -9.68 -23.12 -2.66
N LEU A 182 -9.22 -22.40 -1.64
CA LEU A 182 -9.89 -22.34 -0.34
C LEU A 182 -11.27 -21.67 -0.42
N ASP A 183 -11.44 -20.62 -1.24
CA ASP A 183 -12.74 -19.98 -1.46
C ASP A 183 -13.74 -20.98 -2.02
N ILE A 184 -13.37 -21.70 -3.08
CA ILE A 184 -14.23 -22.74 -3.66
C ILE A 184 -14.53 -23.82 -2.63
N LEU A 185 -13.55 -24.27 -1.86
CA LEU A 185 -13.71 -25.32 -0.85
C LEU A 185 -14.63 -24.87 0.30
N PHE A 186 -14.46 -23.65 0.81
CA PHE A 186 -15.23 -23.17 1.96
C PHE A 186 -16.64 -22.73 1.58
N LEU A 187 -16.82 -22.20 0.36
CA LEU A 187 -18.11 -21.67 -0.07
C LEU A 187 -19.02 -22.76 -0.66
N VAL A 188 -18.47 -23.72 -1.42
CA VAL A 188 -19.30 -24.72 -2.13
C VAL A 188 -19.57 -25.96 -1.28
N PRO A 189 -18.58 -26.84 -0.92
CA PRO A 189 -18.87 -28.03 -0.13
C PRO A 189 -19.11 -27.73 1.35
N PHE A 190 -18.36 -26.81 1.98
CA PHE A 190 -18.51 -26.53 3.41
C PHE A 190 -19.61 -25.51 3.73
N LYS A 191 -20.09 -24.77 2.74
CA LYS A 191 -21.21 -23.79 2.88
C LYS A 191 -21.00 -22.80 4.04
N MET A 192 -19.75 -22.33 4.22
CA MET A 192 -19.40 -21.44 5.34
C MET A 192 -19.90 -19.99 5.15
N GLY A 193 -20.59 -19.68 4.04
CA GLY A 193 -21.06 -18.32 3.74
C GLY A 193 -19.92 -17.31 3.60
N VAL A 194 -20.21 -16.04 3.82
CA VAL A 194 -19.22 -14.93 3.68
C VAL A 194 -18.02 -15.08 4.62
N ALA A 195 -18.22 -15.70 5.79
CA ALA A 195 -17.14 -15.99 6.73
C ALA A 195 -16.09 -16.95 6.12
N GLY A 196 -16.53 -17.86 5.23
CA GLY A 196 -15.62 -18.77 4.52
C GLY A 196 -14.63 -18.04 3.63
N ALA A 197 -15.07 -17.06 2.85
CA ALA A 197 -14.19 -16.22 2.03
C ALA A 197 -13.18 -15.43 2.90
N ALA A 198 -13.63 -14.90 4.03
CA ALA A 198 -12.73 -14.23 4.98
C ALA A 198 -11.65 -15.19 5.52
N TRP A 199 -12.03 -16.40 5.93
CA TRP A 199 -11.09 -17.42 6.40
C TRP A 199 -10.12 -17.86 5.31
N ALA A 200 -10.57 -18.03 4.08
CA ALA A 200 -9.71 -18.36 2.94
C ALA A 200 -8.60 -17.32 2.74
N THR A 201 -8.97 -16.04 2.78
CA THR A 201 -8.02 -14.92 2.65
C THR A 201 -7.01 -14.90 3.81
N ILE A 202 -7.46 -15.08 5.06
CA ILE A 202 -6.58 -15.08 6.24
C ILE A 202 -5.59 -16.24 6.19
N LEU A 203 -6.07 -17.45 5.88
CA LEU A 203 -5.22 -18.65 5.81
C LEU A 203 -4.19 -18.53 4.67
N ALA A 204 -4.59 -18.00 3.51
CA ALA A 204 -3.69 -17.77 2.39
C ALA A 204 -2.59 -16.76 2.74
N GLN A 205 -2.93 -15.65 3.39
CA GLN A 205 -1.96 -14.65 3.83
C GLN A 205 -1.01 -15.21 4.91
N PHE A 206 -1.55 -15.93 5.89
CA PHE A 206 -0.72 -16.56 6.93
C PHE A 206 0.27 -17.56 6.33
N LEU A 207 -0.20 -18.42 5.41
CA LEU A 207 0.65 -19.39 4.74
C LEU A 207 1.74 -18.71 3.89
N SER A 208 1.40 -17.63 3.18
CA SER A 208 2.37 -16.84 2.43
C SER A 208 3.46 -16.25 3.33
N GLY A 209 3.06 -15.68 4.48
CA GLY A 209 3.99 -15.17 5.47
C GLY A 209 4.90 -16.26 6.05
N LEU A 210 4.32 -17.41 6.38
CA LEU A 210 5.04 -18.55 6.93
C LEU A 210 6.07 -19.11 5.94
N LEU A 211 5.67 -19.33 4.69
CA LEU A 211 6.57 -19.83 3.65
C LEU A 211 7.67 -18.81 3.34
N SER A 212 7.33 -17.51 3.29
CA SER A 212 8.31 -16.44 3.14
C SER A 212 9.32 -16.41 4.30
N LEU A 213 8.85 -16.60 5.53
CA LEU A 213 9.71 -16.70 6.71
C LEU A 213 10.63 -17.92 6.65
N VAL A 214 10.10 -19.10 6.33
CA VAL A 214 10.87 -20.35 6.27
C VAL A 214 11.99 -20.25 5.22
N VAL A 215 11.69 -19.72 4.04
CA VAL A 215 12.69 -19.52 2.99
C VAL A 215 13.67 -18.42 3.37
N GLY A 216 13.18 -17.29 3.89
CA GLY A 216 14.03 -16.20 4.38
C GLY A 216 14.97 -16.67 5.49
N TRP A 217 14.48 -17.46 6.43
CA TRP A 217 15.30 -18.03 7.53
C TRP A 217 16.44 -18.91 7.01
N ARG A 218 16.22 -19.63 5.90
CA ARG A 218 17.27 -20.44 5.27
C ARG A 218 18.30 -19.63 4.49
N ILE A 219 17.89 -18.47 3.96
CA ILE A 219 18.73 -17.62 3.10
C ILE A 219 19.51 -16.60 3.93
N PHE A 220 18.86 -15.99 4.94
CA PHE A 220 19.41 -14.88 5.71
C PHE A 220 19.74 -15.28 7.16
N PRO A 221 21.03 -15.49 7.50
CA PRO A 221 21.43 -15.85 8.88
C PRO A 221 21.03 -14.80 9.92
N VAL A 222 20.82 -13.55 9.52
CA VAL A 222 20.36 -12.46 10.39
C VAL A 222 18.97 -12.70 10.98
N LEU A 223 18.15 -13.58 10.37
CA LEU A 223 16.84 -13.99 10.88
C LEU A 223 16.94 -15.03 12.01
N HIS A 224 18.12 -15.59 12.27
CA HIS A 224 18.36 -16.50 13.39
C HIS A 224 18.52 -15.69 14.69
N LEU A 225 17.38 -15.29 15.26
CA LEU A 225 17.35 -14.49 16.48
C LEU A 225 17.70 -15.32 17.72
N ASN A 226 18.48 -14.73 18.62
CA ASN A 226 18.83 -15.27 19.92
C ASN A 226 18.14 -14.49 21.05
N LYS A 227 18.05 -15.07 22.25
CA LYS A 227 17.47 -14.38 23.43
C LYS A 227 18.12 -13.01 23.71
N LYS A 228 19.41 -12.87 23.43
CA LYS A 228 20.17 -11.61 23.59
C LYS A 228 19.67 -10.49 22.66
N ASP A 229 19.11 -10.83 21.49
CA ASP A 229 18.61 -9.85 20.52
C ASP A 229 17.31 -9.17 21.00
N PHE A 230 16.61 -9.79 21.97
CA PHE A 230 15.43 -9.23 22.63
C PHE A 230 15.76 -8.37 23.85
N SER A 231 17.03 -8.20 24.19
CA SER A 231 17.44 -7.35 25.31
C SER A 231 17.61 -5.89 24.87
N HIS A 232 17.26 -4.95 25.77
CA HIS A 232 17.42 -3.51 25.54
C HIS A 232 16.77 -2.95 24.24
N LEU A 233 15.58 -3.46 23.90
CA LEU A 233 14.86 -3.08 22.67
C LEU A 233 14.18 -1.71 22.73
N LYS A 234 14.02 -1.11 23.90
CA LYS A 234 13.23 0.13 24.10
C LYS A 234 13.59 1.23 23.10
N GLN A 235 14.87 1.52 22.91
CA GLN A 235 15.32 2.56 21.99
C GLN A 235 15.02 2.18 20.53
N THR A 236 15.27 0.94 20.15
CA THR A 236 14.97 0.42 18.81
C THR A 236 13.46 0.47 18.53
N MET A 237 12.64 0.04 19.48
CA MET A 237 11.17 0.09 19.35
C MET A 237 10.66 1.54 19.18
N VAL A 238 11.21 2.49 19.93
CA VAL A 238 10.84 3.91 19.79
C VAL A 238 11.15 4.44 18.38
N ILE A 239 12.28 4.06 17.79
CA ILE A 239 12.64 4.46 16.41
C ILE A 239 11.66 3.85 15.42
N HIS A 240 11.33 2.55 15.57
CA HIS A 240 10.35 1.87 14.71
C HIS A 240 8.97 2.51 14.81
N LEU A 241 8.51 2.86 16.01
CA LEU A 241 7.25 3.53 16.23
C LEU A 241 7.24 4.95 15.63
N LYS A 242 8.33 5.72 15.80
CA LYS A 242 8.46 7.06 15.22
C LYS A 242 8.44 7.07 13.69
N THR A 243 8.81 5.94 13.07
CA THR A 243 8.78 5.79 11.61
C THR A 243 7.46 5.16 11.15
N GLY A 244 7.02 4.08 11.80
CA GLY A 244 5.85 3.30 11.39
C GLY A 244 4.51 4.02 11.63
N PHE A 245 4.30 4.65 12.80
CA PHE A 245 3.04 5.33 13.09
C PHE A 245 2.70 6.45 12.10
N PRO A 246 3.60 7.40 11.80
CA PRO A 246 3.31 8.41 10.80
C PRO A 246 3.00 7.83 9.43
N MET A 247 3.68 6.76 9.02
CA MET A 247 3.41 6.08 7.74
C MET A 247 2.05 5.37 7.74
N GLY A 248 1.68 4.71 8.84
CA GLY A 248 0.37 4.09 8.99
C GLY A 248 -0.76 5.11 8.89
N PHE A 249 -0.68 6.20 9.66
CA PHE A 249 -1.66 7.29 9.59
C PHE A 249 -1.71 7.93 8.21
N GLN A 250 -0.56 8.16 7.57
CA GLN A 250 -0.49 8.72 6.23
C GLN A 250 -1.28 7.89 5.22
N MET A 251 -1.10 6.55 5.22
CA MET A 251 -1.83 5.66 4.33
C MET A 251 -3.35 5.65 4.61
N SER A 252 -3.74 5.69 5.89
CA SER A 252 -5.15 5.75 6.27
C SER A 252 -5.82 7.09 5.92
N VAL A 253 -5.11 8.20 6.11
CA VAL A 253 -5.61 9.54 5.77
C VAL A 253 -5.90 9.69 4.27
N MET A 254 -5.10 9.05 3.41
CA MET A 254 -5.36 9.03 1.97
C MET A 254 -6.73 8.41 1.64
N CYS A 255 -7.18 7.40 2.40
CA CYS A 255 -8.49 6.79 2.24
C CYS A 255 -9.63 7.78 2.53
N ILE A 256 -9.47 8.65 3.54
CA ILE A 256 -10.46 9.68 3.87
C ILE A 256 -10.67 10.65 2.70
N GLY A 257 -9.59 11.06 2.05
CA GLY A 257 -9.67 11.91 0.87
C GLY A 257 -10.43 11.29 -0.30
N GLN A 258 -10.27 9.97 -0.52
CA GLN A 258 -11.03 9.23 -1.54
C GLN A 258 -12.52 9.14 -1.19
N LEU A 259 -12.85 8.94 0.09
CA LEU A 259 -14.25 8.93 0.55
C LEU A 259 -14.94 10.28 0.32
N ALA A 260 -14.27 11.40 0.58
CA ALA A 260 -14.81 12.73 0.31
C ALA A 260 -15.13 12.92 -1.18
N MET A 261 -14.26 12.47 -2.08
CA MET A 261 -14.51 12.49 -3.53
C MET A 261 -15.74 11.63 -3.89
N GLN A 262 -15.82 10.41 -3.38
CA GLN A 262 -16.94 9.49 -3.63
C GLN A 262 -18.28 10.08 -3.18
N THR A 263 -18.32 10.77 -2.04
CA THR A 263 -19.55 11.42 -1.53
C THR A 263 -20.08 12.47 -2.52
N VAL A 264 -19.20 13.28 -3.09
CA VAL A 264 -19.60 14.28 -4.09
C VAL A 264 -20.09 13.61 -5.38
N VAL A 265 -19.37 12.56 -5.84
CA VAL A 265 -19.79 11.80 -7.03
C VAL A 265 -21.18 11.19 -6.84
N ASN A 266 -21.46 10.64 -5.65
CA ASN A 266 -22.76 10.04 -5.32
C ASN A 266 -23.90 11.07 -5.40
N SER A 267 -23.65 12.34 -5.11
CA SER A 267 -24.66 13.40 -5.22
C SER A 267 -24.98 13.82 -6.66
N LEU A 268 -24.15 13.43 -7.63
CA LEU A 268 -24.33 13.77 -9.05
C LEU A 268 -25.19 12.73 -9.81
N GLY A 269 -25.60 11.66 -9.16
CA GLY A 269 -26.48 10.63 -9.74
C GLY A 269 -25.77 9.37 -10.23
N THR A 270 -26.57 8.40 -10.67
CA THR A 270 -26.12 7.04 -10.98
C THR A 270 -25.15 6.97 -12.16
N ALA A 271 -25.33 7.78 -13.20
CA ALA A 271 -24.43 7.84 -14.35
C ALA A 271 -23.03 8.33 -13.96
N ALA A 272 -22.96 9.36 -13.08
CA ALA A 272 -21.70 9.86 -12.55
C ALA A 272 -20.98 8.79 -11.72
N VAL A 273 -21.71 8.08 -10.84
CA VAL A 273 -21.16 6.99 -10.03
C VAL A 273 -20.62 5.87 -10.91
N ALA A 274 -21.36 5.46 -11.92
CA ALA A 274 -20.95 4.38 -12.83
C ALA A 274 -19.69 4.78 -13.64
N GLY A 275 -19.68 5.99 -14.24
CA GLY A 275 -18.55 6.50 -15.03
C GLY A 275 -17.30 6.70 -14.18
N TYR A 276 -17.43 7.30 -13.00
CA TYR A 276 -16.34 7.49 -12.03
C TYR A 276 -15.78 6.16 -11.54
N THR A 277 -16.65 5.19 -11.22
CA THR A 277 -16.21 3.87 -10.74
C THR A 277 -15.42 3.13 -11.81
N ALA A 278 -15.88 3.12 -13.06
CA ALA A 278 -15.15 2.50 -14.17
C ALA A 278 -13.78 3.15 -14.37
N ALA A 279 -13.72 4.49 -14.36
CA ALA A 279 -12.48 5.25 -14.53
C ALA A 279 -11.49 5.01 -13.38
N THR A 280 -11.96 5.03 -12.13
CA THR A 280 -11.08 4.82 -10.96
C THR A 280 -10.56 3.38 -10.87
N LYS A 281 -11.29 2.38 -11.36
CA LYS A 281 -10.77 1.00 -11.47
C LYS A 281 -9.59 0.91 -12.43
N ALA A 282 -9.61 1.66 -13.52
CA ALA A 282 -8.46 1.78 -14.42
C ALA A 282 -7.30 2.56 -13.78
N ASP A 283 -7.60 3.69 -13.14
CA ASP A 283 -6.62 4.53 -12.44
C ASP A 283 -5.85 3.75 -11.35
N GLN A 284 -6.49 2.76 -10.72
CA GLN A 284 -5.83 1.88 -9.75
C GLN A 284 -4.57 1.20 -10.31
N LEU A 285 -4.49 0.93 -11.61
CA LEU A 285 -3.29 0.35 -12.23
C LEU A 285 -2.10 1.32 -12.17
N ALA A 286 -2.33 2.60 -12.47
CA ALA A 286 -1.30 3.62 -12.37
C ALA A 286 -0.84 3.83 -10.91
N VAL A 287 -1.79 3.91 -9.98
CA VAL A 287 -1.50 4.01 -8.54
C VAL A 287 -0.68 2.82 -8.04
N LEU A 288 -0.98 1.61 -8.52
CA LEU A 288 -0.30 0.37 -8.14
C LEU A 288 1.17 0.37 -8.60
N VAL A 289 1.46 0.84 -9.82
CA VAL A 289 2.83 1.00 -10.33
C VAL A 289 3.60 2.02 -9.49
N ASN A 290 2.98 3.17 -9.19
CA ASN A 290 3.57 4.20 -8.33
C ASN A 290 3.87 3.66 -6.92
N ASN A 291 2.98 2.90 -6.30
CA ASN A 291 3.18 2.27 -4.98
C ASN A 291 4.33 1.26 -4.97
N ALA A 292 4.48 0.47 -6.03
CA ALA A 292 5.60 -0.46 -6.16
C ALA A 292 6.95 0.27 -6.27
N MET A 293 6.99 1.36 -7.03
CA MET A 293 8.18 2.20 -7.14
C MET A 293 8.49 2.94 -5.84
N MET A 294 7.47 3.43 -5.10
CA MET A 294 7.65 3.98 -3.75
C MET A 294 8.35 2.99 -2.83
N THR A 295 7.91 1.73 -2.82
CA THR A 295 8.53 0.67 -2.03
C THR A 295 9.98 0.42 -2.45
N SER A 296 10.25 0.39 -3.76
CA SER A 296 11.60 0.14 -4.30
C SER A 296 12.56 1.26 -3.96
N ILE A 297 12.14 2.50 -4.17
CA ILE A 297 12.93 3.71 -3.85
C ILE A 297 13.16 3.80 -2.34
N SER A 298 12.14 3.48 -1.54
CA SER A 298 12.25 3.47 -0.09
C SER A 298 13.35 2.52 0.40
N ASN A 299 13.37 1.27 -0.10
CA ASN A 299 14.42 0.31 0.26
C ASN A 299 15.80 0.73 -0.25
N TYR A 300 15.88 1.23 -1.49
CA TYR A 300 17.11 1.73 -2.07
C TYR A 300 17.71 2.89 -1.25
N VAL A 301 16.90 3.88 -0.96
CA VAL A 301 17.32 5.06 -0.19
C VAL A 301 17.67 4.67 1.25
N ALA A 302 16.88 3.80 1.90
CA ALA A 302 17.14 3.35 3.26
C ALA A 302 18.52 2.67 3.37
N GLN A 303 18.84 1.73 2.47
CA GLN A 303 20.13 1.06 2.46
C GLN A 303 21.28 2.04 2.21
N ASN A 304 21.14 2.93 1.22
CA ASN A 304 22.21 3.91 0.91
C ASN A 304 22.35 5.00 1.98
N PHE A 305 21.27 5.34 2.68
CA PHE A 305 21.31 6.24 3.82
C PHE A 305 22.06 5.60 4.99
N GLY A 306 21.79 4.33 5.28
CA GLY A 306 22.53 3.55 6.28
C GLY A 306 24.02 3.41 5.94
N ALA A 307 24.36 3.26 4.65
CA ALA A 307 25.74 3.24 4.15
C ALA A 307 26.42 4.62 4.14
N GLY A 308 25.71 5.71 4.47
CA GLY A 308 26.23 7.08 4.42
C GLY A 308 26.50 7.60 2.99
N ASN A 309 26.01 6.90 1.95
CA ASN A 309 26.34 7.21 0.56
C ASN A 309 25.34 8.20 -0.06
N LYS A 310 25.60 9.47 0.17
CA LYS A 310 24.77 10.59 -0.32
C LYS A 310 24.69 10.67 -1.85
N GLU A 311 25.77 10.37 -2.54
CA GLU A 311 25.81 10.46 -4.01
C GLU A 311 24.94 9.36 -4.64
N ARG A 312 24.98 8.16 -4.07
CA ARG A 312 24.09 7.08 -4.53
C ARG A 312 22.63 7.36 -4.26
N ILE A 313 22.28 8.01 -3.15
CA ILE A 313 20.88 8.45 -2.90
C ILE A 313 20.45 9.40 -4.03
N ARG A 314 21.28 10.39 -4.40
CA ARG A 314 20.96 11.29 -5.52
C ARG A 314 20.80 10.55 -6.84
N ALA A 315 21.73 9.64 -7.13
CA ALA A 315 21.70 8.83 -8.36
C ALA A 315 20.43 7.94 -8.40
N GLY A 316 20.11 7.28 -7.29
CA GLY A 316 18.92 6.44 -7.19
C GLY A 316 17.60 7.21 -7.29
N VAL A 317 17.50 8.38 -6.66
CA VAL A 317 16.31 9.23 -6.78
C VAL A 317 16.13 9.73 -8.22
N ARG A 318 17.21 10.12 -8.92
CA ARG A 318 17.14 10.50 -10.34
C ARG A 318 16.76 9.31 -11.23
N ALA A 319 17.37 8.14 -11.00
CA ALA A 319 17.04 6.91 -11.74
C ALA A 319 15.60 6.47 -11.50
N GLY A 320 15.14 6.52 -10.25
CA GLY A 320 13.77 6.21 -9.88
C GLY A 320 12.74 7.16 -10.48
N LEU A 321 13.05 8.48 -10.49
CA LEU A 321 12.23 9.47 -11.19
C LEU A 321 12.12 9.12 -12.67
N PHE A 322 13.24 8.93 -13.36
CA PHE A 322 13.22 8.64 -14.77
C PHE A 322 12.41 7.36 -15.10
N GLN A 323 12.65 6.27 -14.34
CA GLN A 323 11.91 5.02 -14.54
C GLN A 323 10.41 5.18 -14.31
N LEU A 324 10.03 5.87 -13.22
CA LEU A 324 8.62 6.05 -12.87
C LEU A 324 7.92 6.98 -13.86
N GLU A 325 8.57 8.05 -14.30
CA GLU A 325 7.99 8.96 -15.29
C GLU A 325 7.80 8.28 -16.65
N MET A 326 8.75 7.43 -17.07
CA MET A 326 8.56 6.61 -18.27
C MET A 326 7.34 5.68 -18.14
N MET A 327 7.18 5.05 -16.97
CA MET A 327 6.00 4.21 -16.69
C MET A 327 4.72 5.05 -16.66
N ASN A 328 4.74 6.24 -16.05
CA ASN A 328 3.60 7.14 -15.98
C ASN A 328 3.19 7.67 -17.36
N VAL A 329 4.14 7.95 -18.26
CA VAL A 329 3.86 8.31 -19.65
C VAL A 329 3.13 7.17 -20.38
N VAL A 330 3.61 5.94 -20.23
CA VAL A 330 2.96 4.76 -20.80
C VAL A 330 1.55 4.57 -20.23
N MET A 331 1.40 4.71 -18.90
CA MET A 331 0.09 4.60 -18.24
C MET A 331 -0.85 5.72 -18.68
N CYS A 332 -0.38 6.95 -18.79
CA CYS A 332 -1.17 8.08 -19.30
C CYS A 332 -1.65 7.79 -20.73
N ALA A 333 -0.75 7.40 -21.63
CA ALA A 333 -1.09 7.04 -23.00
C ALA A 333 -2.12 5.89 -23.05
N ALA A 334 -1.91 4.85 -22.26
CA ALA A 334 -2.84 3.73 -22.17
C ALA A 334 -4.23 4.16 -21.67
N MET A 335 -4.31 4.98 -20.61
CA MET A 335 -5.58 5.48 -20.06
C MET A 335 -6.33 6.36 -21.07
N LEU A 336 -5.63 7.22 -21.80
CA LEU A 336 -6.24 8.11 -22.77
C LEU A 336 -6.67 7.38 -24.05
N LEU A 337 -5.86 6.44 -24.55
CA LEU A 337 -6.17 5.67 -25.77
C LEU A 337 -7.23 4.60 -25.53
N LEU A 338 -7.20 3.97 -24.35
CA LEU A 338 -8.10 2.85 -24.02
C LEU A 338 -9.30 3.28 -23.16
N ARG A 339 -9.56 4.58 -22.98
CA ARG A 339 -10.62 5.09 -22.08
C ARG A 339 -12.00 4.49 -22.38
N HIS A 340 -12.42 4.41 -23.64
CA HIS A 340 -13.70 3.81 -24.02
C HIS A 340 -13.72 2.28 -23.90
N PRO A 341 -12.73 1.53 -24.42
CA PRO A 341 -12.59 0.09 -24.14
C PRO A 341 -12.63 -0.26 -22.65
N ILE A 342 -11.97 0.52 -21.80
CA ILE A 342 -11.96 0.31 -20.34
C ILE A 342 -13.38 0.39 -19.77
N VAL A 343 -14.17 1.38 -20.12
CA VAL A 343 -15.56 1.49 -19.64
C VAL A 343 -16.40 0.28 -20.07
N ARG A 344 -16.23 -0.18 -21.31
CA ARG A 344 -16.93 -1.38 -21.83
C ARG A 344 -16.52 -2.68 -21.15
N MET A 345 -15.33 -2.75 -20.55
CA MET A 345 -14.93 -3.93 -19.74
C MET A 345 -15.76 -4.07 -18.45
N PHE A 346 -16.28 -2.95 -17.91
CA PHE A 346 -17.00 -2.92 -16.65
C PHE A 346 -18.51 -2.80 -16.81
N LEU A 347 -18.97 -2.21 -17.93
CA LEU A 347 -20.38 -1.90 -18.16
C LEU A 347 -20.83 -2.40 -19.54
N THR A 348 -21.97 -3.08 -19.55
CA THR A 348 -22.64 -3.49 -20.78
C THR A 348 -23.47 -2.30 -21.28
N ASP A 349 -23.26 -1.87 -22.52
CA ASP A 349 -23.96 -0.76 -23.18
C ASP A 349 -24.01 0.56 -22.37
N PRO A 350 -22.84 1.14 -22.01
CA PRO A 350 -22.80 2.38 -21.24
C PRO A 350 -23.38 3.55 -22.06
N SER A 351 -24.20 4.38 -21.40
CA SER A 351 -24.79 5.58 -22.02
C SER A 351 -23.71 6.64 -22.34
N ALA A 352 -24.03 7.57 -23.23
CA ALA A 352 -23.16 8.69 -23.56
C ALA A 352 -22.77 9.52 -22.32
N GLU A 353 -23.68 9.65 -21.38
CA GLU A 353 -23.45 10.37 -20.11
C GLU A 353 -22.40 9.65 -19.24
N ILE A 354 -22.43 8.31 -19.16
CA ILE A 354 -21.42 7.51 -18.42
C ILE A 354 -20.03 7.73 -19.02
N TYR A 355 -19.94 7.74 -20.37
CA TYR A 355 -18.67 8.04 -21.05
C TYR A 355 -18.19 9.45 -20.71
N GLN A 356 -19.07 10.44 -20.68
CA GLN A 356 -18.72 11.81 -20.35
C GLN A 356 -18.09 11.93 -18.96
N TYR A 357 -18.65 11.25 -17.95
CA TYR A 357 -18.08 11.22 -16.60
C TYR A 357 -16.75 10.47 -16.54
N SER A 358 -16.66 9.31 -17.18
CA SER A 358 -15.42 8.55 -17.23
C SER A 358 -14.30 9.30 -17.95
N ASP A 359 -14.60 9.86 -19.12
CA ASP A 359 -13.64 10.66 -19.90
C ASP A 359 -13.20 11.89 -19.12
N GLY A 360 -14.14 12.61 -18.49
CA GLY A 360 -13.83 13.76 -17.65
C GLY A 360 -12.82 13.45 -16.56
N TYR A 361 -13.00 12.31 -15.86
CA TYR A 361 -12.05 11.87 -14.84
C TYR A 361 -10.68 11.51 -15.44
N LEU A 362 -10.63 10.64 -16.44
CA LEU A 362 -9.38 10.18 -17.03
C LEU A 362 -8.60 11.31 -17.69
N LEU A 363 -9.28 12.22 -18.40
CA LEU A 363 -8.65 13.42 -18.99
C LEU A 363 -8.18 14.42 -17.92
N GLY A 364 -8.87 14.48 -16.79
CA GLY A 364 -8.51 15.35 -15.66
C GLY A 364 -7.35 14.82 -14.82
N VAL A 365 -7.15 13.50 -14.75
CA VAL A 365 -6.18 12.88 -13.84
C VAL A 365 -4.94 12.35 -14.56
N ALA A 366 -5.12 11.59 -15.67
CA ALA A 366 -4.02 10.88 -16.31
C ALA A 366 -2.87 11.78 -16.81
N PRO A 367 -3.12 12.97 -17.39
CA PRO A 367 -2.03 13.88 -17.78
C PRO A 367 -1.14 14.31 -16.62
N PHE A 368 -1.64 14.24 -15.39
CA PHE A 368 -0.92 14.66 -14.18
C PHE A 368 -0.22 13.52 -13.43
N TYR A 369 -0.17 12.29 -13.98
CA TYR A 369 0.58 11.20 -13.36
C TYR A 369 2.07 11.53 -13.15
N PHE A 370 2.65 12.44 -13.92
CA PHE A 370 4.01 12.91 -13.65
C PHE A 370 4.14 13.61 -12.28
N ILE A 371 3.11 14.36 -11.84
CA ILE A 371 3.13 14.96 -10.48
C ILE A 371 3.02 13.86 -9.42
N LEU A 372 2.20 12.81 -9.66
CA LEU A 372 2.12 11.65 -8.79
C LEU A 372 3.48 10.94 -8.70
N GLY A 373 4.21 10.81 -9.81
CA GLY A 373 5.56 10.25 -9.84
C GLY A 373 6.56 11.06 -9.01
N LEU A 374 6.58 12.37 -9.17
CA LEU A 374 7.39 13.28 -8.35
C LEU A 374 7.08 13.11 -6.86
N LEU A 375 5.80 13.15 -6.51
CA LEU A 375 5.33 12.96 -5.14
C LEU A 375 5.79 11.62 -4.56
N ALA A 376 5.60 10.53 -5.30
CA ALA A 376 5.95 9.17 -4.88
C ALA A 376 7.45 9.05 -4.56
N VAL A 377 8.31 9.55 -5.44
CA VAL A 377 9.76 9.46 -5.30
C VAL A 377 10.29 10.33 -4.15
N TYR A 378 9.92 11.61 -4.11
CA TYR A 378 10.42 12.51 -3.07
C TYR A 378 9.90 12.15 -1.68
N ARG A 379 8.64 11.72 -1.57
CA ARG A 379 8.06 11.22 -0.33
C ARG A 379 8.82 10.02 0.21
N SER A 380 9.03 9.01 -0.62
CA SER A 380 9.75 7.79 -0.25
C SER A 380 11.19 8.07 0.14
N ALA A 381 11.88 8.94 -0.60
CA ALA A 381 13.25 9.33 -0.30
C ALA A 381 13.36 10.02 1.07
N ILE A 382 12.50 10.99 1.36
CA ILE A 382 12.50 11.73 2.64
C ILE A 382 12.18 10.80 3.81
N GLN A 383 11.17 9.93 3.67
CA GLN A 383 10.80 8.94 4.69
C GLN A 383 11.96 8.01 5.01
N SER A 384 12.64 7.53 3.97
CA SER A 384 13.75 6.58 4.12
C SER A 384 15.02 7.21 4.71
N MET A 385 15.09 8.54 4.79
CA MET A 385 16.12 9.30 5.50
C MET A 385 15.69 9.67 6.94
N GLN A 386 14.79 8.90 7.56
CA GLN A 386 14.26 9.07 8.93
C GLN A 386 13.50 10.39 9.19
N ASN A 387 13.02 11.04 8.16
CA ASN A 387 12.16 12.21 8.32
C ASN A 387 10.69 11.84 8.00
N GLY A 388 9.95 11.41 9.01
CA GLY A 388 8.51 11.13 8.88
C GLY A 388 7.62 12.37 8.97
N LYS A 389 8.14 13.49 9.51
CA LYS A 389 7.34 14.71 9.75
C LYS A 389 6.95 15.42 8.45
N VAL A 390 7.90 15.60 7.54
CA VAL A 390 7.67 16.29 6.27
C VAL A 390 6.69 15.52 5.36
N PRO A 391 6.84 14.19 5.13
CA PRO A 391 5.85 13.41 4.39
C PRO A 391 4.46 13.39 5.05
N PHE A 392 4.39 13.38 6.39
CA PHE A 392 3.11 13.48 7.09
C PHE A 392 2.44 14.83 6.87
N ALA A 393 3.17 15.93 6.98
CA ALA A 393 2.66 17.27 6.67
C ALA A 393 2.19 17.38 5.20
N ALA A 394 2.95 16.81 4.26
CA ALA A 394 2.55 16.75 2.86
C ALA A 394 1.23 15.98 2.66
N CYS A 395 1.03 14.88 3.40
CA CYS A 395 -0.22 14.13 3.38
C CYS A 395 -1.41 14.95 3.93
N MET A 396 -1.18 15.76 4.97
CA MET A 396 -2.22 16.70 5.46
C MET A 396 -2.58 17.76 4.43
N ILE A 397 -1.59 18.28 3.70
CA ILE A 397 -1.83 19.20 2.57
C ILE A 397 -2.64 18.52 1.48
N GLU A 398 -2.31 17.27 1.11
CA GLU A 398 -3.10 16.50 0.13
C GLU A 398 -4.55 16.33 0.56
N LEU A 399 -4.78 15.95 1.82
CA LEU A 399 -6.14 15.80 2.36
C LEU A 399 -6.90 17.13 2.29
N LEU A 400 -6.28 18.21 2.77
CA LEU A 400 -6.87 19.54 2.77
C LEU A 400 -7.22 20.00 1.34
N MET A 401 -6.28 19.87 0.40
CA MET A 401 -6.49 20.25 -1.00
C MET A 401 -7.62 19.44 -1.64
N ARG A 402 -7.69 18.13 -1.35
CA ARG A 402 -8.78 17.26 -1.82
C ARG A 402 -10.14 17.68 -1.25
N ILE A 403 -10.22 17.95 0.05
CA ILE A 403 -11.46 18.42 0.68
C ILE A 403 -11.88 19.77 0.09
N VAL A 404 -10.95 20.72 -0.05
CA VAL A 404 -11.25 22.02 -0.66
C VAL A 404 -11.74 21.85 -2.11
N ALA A 405 -11.06 21.03 -2.91
CA ALA A 405 -11.49 20.77 -4.28
C ALA A 405 -12.88 20.14 -4.33
N THR A 406 -13.13 19.10 -3.52
CA THR A 406 -14.39 18.35 -3.57
C THR A 406 -15.55 19.07 -2.91
N VAL A 407 -15.34 19.73 -1.75
CA VAL A 407 -16.43 20.35 -1.00
C VAL A 407 -16.68 21.79 -1.45
N VAL A 408 -15.61 22.58 -1.65
CA VAL A 408 -15.75 24.00 -1.97
C VAL A 408 -15.89 24.23 -3.48
N LEU A 409 -14.95 23.69 -4.27
CA LEU A 409 -14.98 23.94 -5.73
C LEU A 409 -16.07 23.15 -6.44
N SER A 410 -16.61 22.06 -5.88
CA SER A 410 -17.70 21.31 -6.51
C SER A 410 -18.98 22.15 -6.67
N HIS A 411 -19.23 23.11 -5.78
CA HIS A 411 -20.36 24.04 -5.92
C HIS A 411 -20.23 24.95 -7.16
N MET A 412 -19.00 25.22 -7.61
CA MET A 412 -18.73 26.10 -8.76
C MET A 412 -18.48 25.29 -10.04
N LEU A 413 -17.75 24.20 -9.94
CA LEU A 413 -17.23 23.44 -11.09
C LEU A 413 -17.94 22.09 -11.29
N GLY A 414 -18.86 21.71 -10.36
CA GLY A 414 -19.54 20.41 -10.43
C GLY A 414 -18.54 19.23 -10.46
N TYR A 415 -18.74 18.31 -11.40
CA TYR A 415 -17.88 17.12 -11.55
C TYR A 415 -16.42 17.43 -11.90
N ALA A 416 -16.16 18.54 -12.59
CA ALA A 416 -14.78 18.93 -12.92
C ALA A 416 -13.91 19.14 -11.66
N ALA A 417 -14.50 19.56 -10.54
CA ALA A 417 -13.80 19.68 -9.27
C ALA A 417 -13.29 18.32 -8.76
N VAL A 418 -14.06 17.25 -8.93
CA VAL A 418 -13.63 15.87 -8.58
C VAL A 418 -12.49 15.43 -9.49
N CYS A 419 -12.55 15.76 -10.79
CA CYS A 419 -11.51 15.39 -11.76
C CYS A 419 -10.15 16.04 -11.45
N ILE A 420 -10.13 17.26 -10.93
CA ILE A 420 -8.88 17.99 -10.61
C ILE A 420 -8.43 17.81 -9.15
N ALA A 421 -9.25 17.21 -8.29
CA ALA A 421 -8.97 17.10 -6.84
C ALA A 421 -7.67 16.35 -6.54
N SER A 422 -7.42 15.23 -7.22
CA SER A 422 -6.18 14.45 -7.05
C SER A 422 -4.94 15.18 -7.58
N PRO A 423 -4.93 15.73 -8.82
CA PRO A 423 -3.83 16.56 -9.31
C PRO A 423 -3.49 17.75 -8.41
N MET A 424 -4.50 18.49 -7.92
CA MET A 424 -4.29 19.60 -6.99
C MET A 424 -3.62 19.13 -5.69
N ALA A 425 -4.09 18.03 -5.12
CA ALA A 425 -3.53 17.45 -3.91
C ALA A 425 -2.05 17.04 -4.10
N TRP A 426 -1.73 16.36 -5.22
CA TRP A 426 -0.36 15.96 -5.55
C TRP A 426 0.56 17.17 -5.73
N PHE A 427 0.09 18.19 -6.43
CA PHE A 427 0.84 19.43 -6.62
C PHE A 427 1.12 20.11 -5.28
N GLY A 428 0.12 20.28 -4.41
CA GLY A 428 0.30 20.89 -3.09
C GLY A 428 1.33 20.15 -2.24
N ALA A 429 1.33 18.81 -2.26
CA ALA A 429 2.33 18.02 -1.56
C ALA A 429 3.74 18.17 -2.16
N CYS A 430 3.87 18.21 -3.48
CA CYS A 430 5.16 18.38 -4.16
C CYS A 430 5.82 19.73 -3.82
N VAL A 431 5.04 20.79 -3.66
CA VAL A 431 5.54 22.13 -3.25
C VAL A 431 6.30 22.05 -1.91
N LEU A 432 5.88 21.16 -0.99
CA LEU A 432 6.59 20.95 0.27
C LEU A 432 7.73 19.92 0.14
N LEU A 433 7.47 18.79 -0.54
CA LEU A 433 8.39 17.66 -0.57
C LEU A 433 9.67 17.94 -1.36
N ILE A 434 9.58 18.61 -2.51
CA ILE A 434 10.73 18.84 -3.37
C ILE A 434 11.76 19.77 -2.70
N PRO A 435 11.41 20.96 -2.18
CA PRO A 435 12.36 21.80 -1.46
C PRO A 435 12.95 21.11 -0.22
N ALA A 436 12.09 20.37 0.53
CA ALA A 436 12.54 19.65 1.72
C ALA A 436 13.60 18.59 1.39
N TYR A 437 13.42 17.83 0.30
CA TYR A 437 14.44 16.87 -0.16
C TYR A 437 15.77 17.55 -0.46
N TYR A 438 15.77 18.62 -1.25
CA TYR A 438 17.02 19.33 -1.60
C TYR A 438 17.66 19.99 -0.38
N TYR A 439 16.88 20.52 0.56
CA TYR A 439 17.38 21.04 1.82
C TYR A 439 18.06 19.94 2.65
N MET A 440 17.42 18.77 2.80
CA MET A 440 18.01 17.63 3.50
C MET A 440 19.29 17.14 2.83
N MET A 441 19.32 17.11 1.50
CA MET A 441 20.50 16.73 0.74
C MET A 441 21.64 17.74 0.80
N ARG A 442 21.39 19.00 1.16
CA ARG A 442 22.43 20.02 1.41
C ARG A 442 22.90 20.03 2.87
N SER A 443 22.05 19.59 3.79
CA SER A 443 22.35 19.61 5.22
C SER A 443 23.45 18.62 5.63
N LYS A 444 24.06 18.83 6.82
CA LYS A 444 25.10 17.97 7.40
C LYS A 444 24.58 16.65 7.98
N LEU A 445 23.36 16.22 7.61
CA LEU A 445 22.71 14.98 8.08
C LEU A 445 23.53 13.71 7.82
N PHE A 446 24.46 13.77 6.87
CA PHE A 446 25.35 12.66 6.49
C PHE A 446 26.71 12.68 7.24
N LYS A 447 26.90 13.58 8.22
CA LYS A 447 28.07 13.50 9.09
C LYS A 447 27.90 12.35 10.07
N THR A 448 28.89 11.52 10.14
CA THR A 448 29.03 10.17 10.70
C THR A 448 28.51 9.94 12.14
N ASP A 449 28.18 10.97 12.90
CA ASP A 449 27.89 10.88 14.35
C ASP A 449 26.39 10.69 14.69
N ARG A 450 25.48 10.62 13.71
CA ARG A 450 24.03 10.45 13.94
C ARG A 450 23.42 9.19 13.30
N ILE A 451 24.21 8.36 12.63
CA ILE A 451 23.75 7.07 12.07
C ILE A 451 23.87 5.94 13.10
N THR A 452 23.92 6.26 14.38
CA THR A 452 23.81 5.29 15.48
C THR A 452 22.32 5.03 15.75
N CYS A 453 21.71 4.22 14.90
CA CYS A 453 20.45 3.51 15.23
C CYS A 453 20.76 2.07 15.60
#